data_a4af8aef1eb32f7cd89f9eeec2867778
#
_entry.id   a4af8aef1eb32f7cd89f9eeec2867778
#
_cell.length_a   1.000
_cell.length_b   1.000
_cell.length_c   1.000
_cell.angle_alpha   90.00
_cell.angle_beta   90.00
_cell.angle_gamma   90.00
#
_symmetry.space_group_name_H-M   'P 1'
#
loop_
_entity.id
_entity.type
_entity.pdbx_description
1 polymer ?
#
loop_
_entity_poly.entity_id
_entity_poly.type
_entity_poly.pdbx_seq_one_letter_code
_entity_poly.pdbx_strand_id
1 'polypeptide(L)'
;SFSGAAMMSPTAKAGLYKVRITKGSEVFEKQIEVKYDPNSMITQAERDQQHKVTMELFDFIEELAYLVYQVDTWDKNVEEHVSSQPKPSKNTQALAAALDGLREKLVVTSGDNYVGAGEPRLREKLNDIYMVIGGYPGAPSSSQLETVQALKKEFQDHQKTWASLQSGELKKFTAELAKANRPPAVIKPKEVFLKES
;
A
#
# COMPACT_ATOMS: atom_id res chain seq x y z
N SER A 1 9.27 -5.19 9.09
CA SER A 1 10.15 -4.10 9.53
C SER A 1 10.38 -3.15 8.36
N PHE A 2 9.67 -2.04 8.34
CA PHE A 2 9.80 -0.97 7.33
C PHE A 2 10.98 -0.06 7.65
N SER A 3 12.21 -0.57 7.65
CA SER A 3 13.39 0.29 7.76
C SER A 3 13.62 1.17 6.52
N GLY A 4 12.79 1.05 5.49
CA GLY A 4 12.83 1.87 4.27
C GLY A 4 11.80 2.98 4.20
N ALA A 5 10.87 3.10 5.16
CA ALA A 5 9.78 4.09 5.10
C ALA A 5 10.28 5.55 5.02
N ALA A 6 11.38 5.87 5.69
CA ALA A 6 11.99 7.20 5.63
C ALA A 6 12.59 7.53 4.24
N MET A 7 13.00 6.54 3.48
CA MET A 7 13.51 6.71 2.10
C MET A 7 12.37 6.83 1.08
N MET A 8 11.16 6.44 1.45
CA MET A 8 9.98 6.46 0.58
C MET A 8 9.02 7.62 0.87
N SER A 9 9.31 8.45 1.87
CA SER A 9 8.48 9.62 2.16
C SER A 9 8.63 10.69 1.09
N PRO A 10 7.54 11.37 0.69
CA PRO A 10 7.61 12.50 -0.23
C PRO A 10 8.50 13.61 0.31
N THR A 11 9.26 14.26 -0.58
CA THR A 11 10.09 15.39 -0.19
C THR A 11 9.25 16.61 0.19
N ALA A 12 9.70 17.36 1.22
CA ALA A 12 9.06 18.59 1.60
C ALA A 12 9.20 19.66 0.50
N LYS A 13 8.14 20.45 0.27
CA LYS A 13 8.19 21.63 -0.61
C LYS A 13 9.06 22.74 -0.01
N ALA A 14 9.50 23.69 -0.84
CA ALA A 14 10.03 24.95 -0.32
C ALA A 14 8.97 25.66 0.52
N GLY A 15 9.39 26.21 1.66
CA GLY A 15 8.49 26.88 2.60
C GLY A 15 9.04 26.98 4.02
N LEU A 16 8.27 27.57 4.89
CA LEU A 16 8.59 27.69 6.33
C LEU A 16 8.01 26.48 7.07
N TYR A 17 8.87 25.79 7.82
CA TYR A 17 8.51 24.62 8.62
C TYR A 17 8.82 24.85 10.09
N LYS A 18 7.98 24.33 10.97
CA LYS A 18 8.24 24.25 12.39
C LYS A 18 8.79 22.87 12.72
N VAL A 19 10.01 22.81 13.21
CA VAL A 19 10.62 21.57 13.74
C VAL A 19 10.38 21.53 15.23
N ARG A 20 9.80 20.42 15.71
CA ARG A 20 9.59 20.16 17.14
C ARG A 20 10.39 18.92 17.52
N ILE A 21 11.22 19.06 18.55
CA ILE A 21 11.98 17.98 19.15
C ILE A 21 11.46 17.78 20.58
N THR A 22 11.05 16.57 20.89
CA THR A 22 10.59 16.19 22.25
C THR A 22 11.61 15.26 22.88
N LYS A 23 12.09 15.62 24.09
CA LYS A 23 13.01 14.79 24.89
C LYS A 23 12.43 14.65 26.29
N GLY A 24 11.80 13.54 26.58
CA GLY A 24 11.04 13.37 27.83
C GLY A 24 9.89 14.36 27.91
N SER A 25 9.89 15.23 28.93
CA SER A 25 8.91 16.31 29.10
C SER A 25 9.31 17.63 28.44
N GLU A 26 10.53 17.73 27.93
CA GLU A 26 11.04 18.96 27.27
C GLU A 26 10.63 19.01 25.81
N VAL A 27 10.17 20.16 25.34
CA VAL A 27 9.78 20.42 23.95
C VAL A 27 10.57 21.63 23.43
N PHE A 28 11.29 21.42 22.34
CA PHE A 28 12.03 22.46 21.64
C PHE A 28 11.41 22.69 20.28
N GLU A 29 11.11 23.94 19.95
CA GLU A 29 10.57 24.33 18.64
C GLU A 29 11.46 25.35 17.96
N LYS A 30 11.67 25.17 16.66
CA LYS A 30 12.39 26.13 15.81
C LYS A 30 11.77 26.17 14.42
N GLN A 31 11.73 27.36 13.83
CA GLN A 31 11.39 27.51 12.42
C GLN A 31 12.63 27.29 11.55
N ILE A 32 12.45 26.57 10.44
CA ILE A 32 13.42 26.42 9.37
C ILE A 32 12.78 26.82 8.05
N GLU A 33 13.56 27.38 7.15
CA GLU A 33 13.14 27.66 5.78
C GLU A 33 13.79 26.65 4.84
N VAL A 34 12.97 25.92 4.07
CA VAL A 34 13.40 25.05 2.98
C VAL A 34 13.32 25.85 1.69
N LYS A 35 14.41 25.91 0.94
CA LYS A 35 14.49 26.62 -0.36
C LYS A 35 14.88 25.65 -1.45
N TYR A 36 14.44 25.96 -2.67
CA TYR A 36 14.96 25.29 -3.86
C TYR A 36 16.32 25.91 -4.24
N ASP A 37 17.11 25.12 -4.98
CA ASP A 37 18.35 25.63 -5.58
C ASP A 37 18.03 26.78 -6.53
N PRO A 38 18.58 28.00 -6.28
CA PRO A 38 18.32 29.16 -7.12
C PRO A 38 18.85 29.02 -8.56
N ASN A 39 19.79 28.09 -8.82
CA ASN A 39 20.34 27.82 -10.14
C ASN A 39 19.53 26.76 -10.91
N SER A 40 18.49 26.19 -10.30
CA SER A 40 17.66 25.20 -10.96
C SER A 40 16.81 25.84 -12.08
N MET A 41 16.82 25.23 -13.25
CA MET A 41 15.99 25.63 -14.39
C MET A 41 14.54 25.17 -14.27
N ILE A 42 14.21 24.36 -13.27
CA ILE A 42 12.87 23.80 -13.08
C ILE A 42 11.96 24.85 -12.45
N THR A 43 10.84 25.11 -13.11
CA THR A 43 9.87 26.11 -12.69
C THR A 43 9.07 25.68 -11.45
N GLN A 44 8.47 26.63 -10.75
CA GLN A 44 7.57 26.34 -9.63
C GLN A 44 6.37 25.49 -10.04
N ALA A 45 5.80 25.75 -11.22
CA ALA A 45 4.67 24.98 -11.76
C ALA A 45 5.02 23.50 -11.99
N GLU A 46 6.19 23.21 -12.54
CA GLU A 46 6.68 21.84 -12.73
C GLU A 46 6.88 21.12 -11.38
N ARG A 47 7.46 21.80 -10.41
CA ARG A 47 7.63 21.26 -9.03
C ARG A 47 6.29 20.98 -8.35
N ASP A 48 5.32 21.88 -8.51
CA ASP A 48 3.98 21.70 -7.95
C ASP A 48 3.24 20.53 -8.59
N GLN A 49 3.38 20.34 -9.89
CA GLN A 49 2.81 19.20 -10.60
C GLN A 49 3.47 17.89 -10.16
N GLN A 50 4.80 17.85 -10.11
CA GLN A 50 5.57 16.70 -9.64
C GLN A 50 5.15 16.31 -8.23
N HIS A 51 5.15 17.26 -7.30
CA HIS A 51 4.78 17.02 -5.92
C HIS A 51 3.33 16.52 -5.77
N LYS A 52 2.39 17.10 -6.51
CA LYS A 52 1.00 16.65 -6.52
C LYS A 52 0.90 15.17 -6.92
N VAL A 53 1.56 14.79 -8.02
CA VAL A 53 1.52 13.39 -8.50
C VAL A 53 2.24 12.46 -7.53
N THR A 54 3.36 12.91 -6.93
CA THR A 54 4.07 12.13 -5.91
C THR A 54 3.20 11.87 -4.67
N MET A 55 2.47 12.89 -4.19
CA MET A 55 1.53 12.71 -3.06
C MET A 55 0.38 11.77 -3.42
N GLU A 56 -0.20 11.89 -4.62
CA GLU A 56 -1.25 10.97 -5.08
C GLU A 56 -0.74 9.51 -5.14
N LEU A 57 0.50 9.31 -5.57
CA LEU A 57 1.13 7.98 -5.60
C LEU A 57 1.42 7.45 -4.20
N PHE A 58 1.84 8.33 -3.28
CA PHE A 58 2.07 7.97 -1.88
C PHE A 58 0.77 7.50 -1.22
N ASP A 59 -0.31 8.27 -1.34
CA ASP A 59 -1.63 7.88 -0.83
C ASP A 59 -2.09 6.54 -1.45
N PHE A 60 -1.77 6.33 -2.72
CA PHE A 60 -2.09 5.08 -3.41
C PHE A 60 -1.29 3.89 -2.85
N ILE A 61 0.00 4.07 -2.53
CA ILE A 61 0.83 3.05 -1.88
C ILE A 61 0.24 2.66 -0.52
N GLU A 62 -0.23 3.63 0.27
CA GLU A 62 -0.88 3.38 1.56
C GLU A 62 -2.19 2.59 1.41
N GLU A 63 -3.02 2.94 0.43
CA GLU A 63 -4.26 2.20 0.13
C GLU A 63 -3.98 0.75 -0.29
N LEU A 64 -2.99 0.55 -1.15
CA LEU A 64 -2.57 -0.77 -1.58
C LEU A 64 -2.00 -1.60 -0.41
N ALA A 65 -1.15 -1.00 0.42
CA ALA A 65 -0.60 -1.66 1.59
C ALA A 65 -1.70 -2.12 2.56
N TYR A 66 -2.71 -1.29 2.76
CA TYR A 66 -3.85 -1.65 3.60
C TYR A 66 -4.71 -2.76 2.99
N LEU A 67 -4.93 -2.75 1.67
CA LEU A 67 -5.62 -3.85 0.99
C LEU A 67 -4.86 -5.18 1.13
N VAL A 68 -3.54 -5.17 0.93
CA VAL A 68 -2.68 -6.36 1.10
C VAL A 68 -2.76 -6.87 2.54
N TYR A 69 -2.68 -5.98 3.53
CA TYR A 69 -2.84 -6.34 4.94
C TYR A 69 -4.19 -7.03 5.22
N GLN A 70 -5.27 -6.53 4.65
CA GLN A 70 -6.59 -7.15 4.82
C GLN A 70 -6.63 -8.55 4.20
N VAL A 71 -6.14 -8.71 2.98
CA VAL A 71 -6.08 -9.99 2.27
C VAL A 71 -5.23 -10.99 3.06
N ASP A 72 -4.00 -10.62 3.45
CA ASP A 72 -3.09 -11.49 4.22
C ASP A 72 -3.68 -11.90 5.58
N THR A 73 -4.40 -10.99 6.24
CA THR A 73 -5.02 -11.29 7.54
C THR A 73 -6.15 -12.31 7.41
N TRP A 74 -6.96 -12.21 6.37
CA TRP A 74 -8.01 -13.18 6.09
C TRP A 74 -7.44 -14.50 5.57
N ASP A 75 -6.43 -14.46 4.73
CA ASP A 75 -5.77 -15.65 4.20
C ASP A 75 -5.21 -16.52 5.33
N LYS A 76 -4.48 -15.90 6.25
CA LYS A 76 -4.00 -16.58 7.47
C LYS A 76 -5.13 -17.19 8.30
N ASN A 77 -6.26 -16.50 8.46
CA ASN A 77 -7.42 -17.01 9.21
C ASN A 77 -8.07 -18.22 8.50
N VAL A 78 -8.11 -18.19 7.16
CA VAL A 78 -8.57 -19.32 6.34
C VAL A 78 -7.62 -20.52 6.45
N GLU A 79 -6.31 -20.31 6.33
CA GLU A 79 -5.29 -21.34 6.48
C GLU A 79 -5.37 -22.05 7.85
N GLU A 80 -5.49 -21.28 8.94
CA GLU A 80 -5.65 -21.80 10.29
C GLU A 80 -6.94 -22.63 10.44
N HIS A 81 -8.01 -22.23 9.77
CA HIS A 81 -9.26 -22.99 9.77
C HIS A 81 -9.13 -24.29 8.96
N VAL A 82 -8.56 -24.22 7.77
CA VAL A 82 -8.30 -25.38 6.90
C VAL A 82 -7.44 -26.43 7.63
N SER A 83 -6.35 -26.00 8.24
CA SER A 83 -5.40 -26.87 8.95
C SER A 83 -6.02 -27.59 10.14
N SER A 84 -7.12 -27.06 10.69
CA SER A 84 -7.80 -27.62 11.86
C SER A 84 -8.92 -28.62 11.51
N GLN A 85 -9.20 -28.82 10.21
CA GLN A 85 -10.30 -29.66 9.75
C GLN A 85 -9.83 -30.75 8.77
N PRO A 86 -10.32 -32.01 8.90
CA PRO A 86 -9.96 -33.08 7.97
C PRO A 86 -10.43 -32.83 6.53
N LYS A 87 -11.50 -32.02 6.36
CA LYS A 87 -12.10 -31.73 5.05
C LYS A 87 -12.75 -30.34 5.09
N PRO A 88 -12.06 -29.30 4.58
CA PRO A 88 -12.64 -27.96 4.47
C PRO A 88 -13.86 -27.94 3.52
N SER A 89 -14.79 -27.01 3.78
CA SER A 89 -15.95 -26.80 2.92
C SER A 89 -15.54 -26.34 1.52
N LYS A 90 -16.40 -26.54 0.52
CA LYS A 90 -16.16 -26.03 -0.84
C LYS A 90 -16.03 -24.50 -0.86
N ASN A 91 -16.78 -23.80 0.00
CA ASN A 91 -16.69 -22.34 0.14
C ASN A 91 -15.34 -21.92 0.69
N THR A 92 -14.84 -22.60 1.73
CA THR A 92 -13.52 -22.32 2.32
C THR A 92 -12.40 -22.54 1.30
N GLN A 93 -12.46 -23.64 0.51
CA GLN A 93 -11.49 -23.90 -0.55
C GLN A 93 -11.52 -22.84 -1.66
N ALA A 94 -12.73 -22.44 -2.09
CA ALA A 94 -12.90 -21.39 -3.09
C ALA A 94 -12.39 -20.03 -2.58
N LEU A 95 -12.64 -19.71 -1.31
CA LEU A 95 -12.13 -18.50 -0.67
C LEU A 95 -10.61 -18.48 -0.61
N ALA A 96 -9.96 -19.56 -0.16
CA ALA A 96 -8.50 -19.68 -0.14
C ALA A 96 -7.91 -19.39 -1.52
N ALA A 97 -8.38 -20.10 -2.56
CA ALA A 97 -7.91 -19.89 -3.92
C ALA A 97 -8.17 -18.46 -4.44
N ALA A 98 -9.26 -17.80 -4.02
CA ALA A 98 -9.57 -16.44 -4.43
C ALA A 98 -8.69 -15.40 -3.72
N LEU A 99 -8.35 -15.62 -2.43
CA LEU A 99 -7.41 -14.78 -1.67
C LEU A 99 -6.00 -14.88 -2.25
N ASP A 100 -5.50 -16.10 -2.49
CA ASP A 100 -4.22 -16.35 -3.15
C ASP A 100 -4.16 -15.64 -4.51
N GLY A 101 -5.17 -15.86 -5.36
CA GLY A 101 -5.22 -15.25 -6.69
C GLY A 101 -5.31 -13.73 -6.68
N LEU A 102 -5.91 -13.13 -5.66
CA LEU A 102 -5.90 -11.67 -5.46
C LEU A 102 -4.52 -11.21 -4.98
N ARG A 103 -3.95 -11.88 -3.99
CA ARG A 103 -2.63 -11.57 -3.43
C ARG A 103 -1.53 -11.60 -4.48
N GLU A 104 -1.50 -12.62 -5.34
CA GLU A 104 -0.55 -12.75 -6.44
C GLU A 104 -0.61 -11.59 -7.47
N LYS A 105 -1.77 -10.96 -7.61
CA LYS A 105 -1.92 -9.77 -8.48
C LYS A 105 -1.43 -8.49 -7.81
N LEU A 106 -1.58 -8.40 -6.50
CA LEU A 106 -1.22 -7.20 -5.73
C LEU A 106 0.29 -7.11 -5.46
N VAL A 107 0.93 -8.24 -5.13
CA VAL A 107 2.33 -8.28 -4.69
C VAL A 107 3.04 -9.52 -5.22
N VAL A 108 4.34 -9.43 -5.40
CA VAL A 108 5.16 -10.62 -5.68
C VAL A 108 5.20 -11.49 -4.42
N THR A 109 4.74 -12.74 -4.55
CA THR A 109 4.61 -13.70 -3.44
C THR A 109 5.64 -14.81 -3.48
N SER A 110 6.19 -15.10 -4.64
CA SER A 110 7.13 -16.18 -4.86
C SER A 110 8.48 -15.63 -5.31
N GLY A 111 9.53 -16.15 -4.75
CA GLY A 111 10.84 -15.99 -5.31
C GLY A 111 11.89 -15.62 -4.27
N ASP A 112 13.09 -16.03 -4.57
CA ASP A 112 14.30 -15.50 -3.98
C ASP A 112 14.22 -13.98 -3.96
N ASN A 113 14.66 -13.36 -2.87
CA ASN A 113 14.81 -11.90 -2.73
C ASN A 113 15.78 -11.30 -3.79
N TYR A 114 15.95 -11.98 -4.91
CA TYR A 114 16.77 -11.54 -6.01
C TYR A 114 15.95 -10.56 -6.86
N VAL A 115 16.39 -9.33 -6.89
CA VAL A 115 15.88 -8.29 -7.78
C VAL A 115 15.83 -8.82 -9.20
N GLY A 116 14.61 -8.98 -9.76
CA GLY A 116 14.40 -9.43 -11.13
C GLY A 116 13.91 -10.87 -11.33
N ALA A 117 13.65 -11.65 -10.26
CA ALA A 117 13.25 -13.05 -10.38
C ALA A 117 11.75 -13.29 -10.72
N GLY A 118 10.91 -12.25 -10.75
CA GLY A 118 9.47 -12.37 -11.05
C GLY A 118 8.94 -11.20 -11.85
N GLU A 119 7.82 -11.44 -12.55
CA GLU A 119 7.10 -10.36 -13.22
C GLU A 119 6.57 -9.37 -12.17
N PRO A 120 6.83 -8.04 -12.30
CA PRO A 120 6.35 -7.04 -11.35
C PRO A 120 4.83 -7.06 -11.22
N ARG A 121 4.33 -7.05 -10.01
CA ARG A 121 2.91 -6.92 -9.69
C ARG A 121 2.56 -5.47 -9.39
N LEU A 122 1.33 -5.21 -9.00
CA LEU A 122 0.86 -3.85 -8.80
C LEU A 122 1.74 -3.05 -7.82
N ARG A 123 2.14 -3.65 -6.70
CA ARG A 123 3.00 -2.98 -5.70
C ARG A 123 4.36 -2.59 -6.29
N GLU A 124 5.01 -3.49 -6.99
CA GLU A 124 6.32 -3.27 -7.58
C GLU A 124 6.26 -2.19 -8.66
N LYS A 125 5.27 -2.27 -9.57
CA LYS A 125 5.03 -1.25 -10.62
C LYS A 125 4.75 0.13 -10.02
N LEU A 126 3.96 0.18 -8.92
CA LEU A 126 3.61 1.41 -8.24
C LEU A 126 4.83 2.04 -7.55
N ASN A 127 5.65 1.23 -6.89
CA ASN A 127 6.89 1.70 -6.27
C ASN A 127 7.87 2.23 -7.32
N ASP A 128 8.02 1.56 -8.43
CA ASP A 128 8.91 1.99 -9.52
C ASP A 128 8.50 3.37 -10.06
N ILE A 129 7.23 3.57 -10.41
CA ILE A 129 6.77 4.87 -10.93
C ILE A 129 6.82 5.97 -9.87
N TYR A 130 6.55 5.64 -8.58
CA TYR A 130 6.70 6.56 -7.46
C TYR A 130 8.15 7.04 -7.33
N MET A 131 9.12 6.12 -7.35
CA MET A 131 10.54 6.46 -7.23
C MET A 131 11.03 7.29 -8.42
N VAL A 132 10.59 6.98 -9.63
CA VAL A 132 10.96 7.72 -10.84
C VAL A 132 10.41 9.15 -10.81
N ILE A 133 9.12 9.34 -10.48
CA ILE A 133 8.50 10.66 -10.41
C ILE A 133 8.99 11.44 -9.19
N GLY A 134 9.07 10.79 -8.01
CA GLY A 134 9.52 11.42 -6.77
C GLY A 134 11.00 11.81 -6.78
N GLY A 135 11.82 11.10 -7.52
CA GLY A 135 13.26 11.33 -7.63
C GLY A 135 13.68 12.47 -8.56
N TYR A 136 12.77 12.94 -9.42
CA TYR A 136 13.06 14.04 -10.37
C TYR A 136 12.17 15.26 -10.09
N PRO A 137 12.74 16.46 -9.87
CA PRO A 137 11.96 17.61 -9.43
C PRO A 137 11.15 18.32 -10.53
N GLY A 138 11.26 17.90 -11.79
CA GLY A 138 10.51 18.44 -12.92
C GLY A 138 9.13 17.78 -13.10
N ALA A 139 8.31 18.33 -13.99
CA ALA A 139 6.99 17.79 -14.28
C ALA A 139 7.07 16.34 -14.80
N PRO A 140 6.16 15.45 -14.35
CA PRO A 140 6.05 14.12 -14.92
C PRO A 140 5.72 14.17 -16.42
N SER A 141 6.31 13.28 -17.22
CA SER A 141 5.98 13.16 -18.64
C SER A 141 4.55 12.62 -18.85
N SER A 142 4.00 12.83 -20.04
CA SER A 142 2.70 12.25 -20.41
C SER A 142 2.67 10.72 -20.27
N SER A 143 3.73 10.04 -20.69
CA SER A 143 3.84 8.58 -20.55
C SER A 143 3.84 8.12 -19.07
N GLN A 144 4.50 8.86 -18.18
CA GLN A 144 4.45 8.59 -16.75
C GLN A 144 3.03 8.77 -16.18
N LEU A 145 2.34 9.84 -16.59
CA LEU A 145 0.95 10.09 -16.17
C LEU A 145 -0.01 9.02 -16.70
N GLU A 146 0.16 8.56 -17.93
CA GLU A 146 -0.60 7.44 -18.50
C GLU A 146 -0.38 6.15 -17.70
N THR A 147 0.87 5.86 -17.33
CA THR A 147 1.21 4.72 -16.46
C THR A 147 0.50 4.83 -15.11
N VAL A 148 0.53 5.99 -14.47
CA VAL A 148 -0.18 6.23 -13.19
C VAL A 148 -1.68 5.96 -13.34
N GLN A 149 -2.31 6.42 -14.42
CA GLN A 149 -3.74 6.18 -14.67
C GLN A 149 -4.05 4.69 -14.89
N ALA A 150 -3.18 3.97 -15.63
CA ALA A 150 -3.34 2.54 -15.85
C ALA A 150 -3.26 1.75 -14.52
N LEU A 151 -2.30 2.08 -13.66
CA LEU A 151 -2.15 1.45 -12.34
C LEU A 151 -3.34 1.76 -11.41
N LYS A 152 -3.86 3.00 -11.43
CA LYS A 152 -5.07 3.37 -10.68
C LYS A 152 -6.27 2.52 -11.12
N LYS A 153 -6.44 2.31 -12.42
CA LYS A 153 -7.51 1.47 -12.95
C LYS A 153 -7.35 0.01 -12.53
N GLU A 154 -6.15 -0.54 -12.65
CA GLU A 154 -5.82 -1.90 -12.21
C GLU A 154 -6.17 -2.08 -10.72
N PHE A 155 -5.81 -1.13 -9.87
CA PHE A 155 -6.14 -1.15 -8.44
C PHE A 155 -7.63 -1.10 -8.17
N GLN A 156 -8.38 -0.23 -8.85
CA GLN A 156 -9.83 -0.15 -8.71
C GLN A 156 -10.51 -1.50 -9.02
N ASP A 157 -10.00 -2.23 -10.00
CA ASP A 157 -10.55 -3.54 -10.35
C ASP A 157 -10.23 -4.58 -9.26
N HIS A 158 -9.06 -4.51 -8.62
CA HIS A 158 -8.74 -5.33 -7.45
C HIS A 158 -9.58 -4.95 -6.22
N GLN A 159 -9.86 -3.67 -5.99
CA GLN A 159 -10.77 -3.22 -4.93
C GLN A 159 -12.21 -3.75 -5.14
N LYS A 160 -12.70 -3.78 -6.38
CA LYS A 160 -14.01 -4.40 -6.70
C LYS A 160 -14.00 -5.91 -6.43
N THR A 161 -12.92 -6.59 -6.81
CA THR A 161 -12.74 -8.01 -6.51
C THR A 161 -12.77 -8.26 -5.01
N TRP A 162 -12.04 -7.48 -4.23
CA TRP A 162 -12.04 -7.55 -2.77
C TRP A 162 -13.42 -7.31 -2.17
N ALA A 163 -14.13 -6.26 -2.60
CA ALA A 163 -15.49 -5.97 -2.14
C ALA A 163 -16.47 -7.12 -2.45
N SER A 164 -16.32 -7.76 -3.60
CA SER A 164 -17.10 -8.96 -3.96
C SER A 164 -16.80 -10.13 -3.01
N LEU A 165 -15.54 -10.40 -2.73
CA LEU A 165 -15.14 -11.45 -1.78
C LEU A 165 -15.70 -11.18 -0.37
N GLN A 166 -15.63 -9.92 0.09
CA GLN A 166 -16.17 -9.53 1.40
C GLN A 166 -17.68 -9.78 1.51
N SER A 167 -18.44 -9.42 0.48
CA SER A 167 -19.91 -9.59 0.48
C SER A 167 -20.37 -11.01 0.20
N GLY A 168 -19.53 -11.82 -0.44
CA GLY A 168 -19.80 -13.20 -0.86
C GLY A 168 -19.17 -14.24 0.05
N GLU A 169 -18.00 -14.73 -0.37
CA GLU A 169 -17.32 -15.88 0.21
C GLU A 169 -16.88 -15.64 1.66
N LEU A 170 -16.35 -14.47 1.99
CA LEU A 170 -15.94 -14.13 3.36
C LEU A 170 -17.12 -14.08 4.33
N LYS A 171 -18.26 -13.57 3.88
CA LYS A 171 -19.47 -13.57 4.70
C LYS A 171 -19.94 -15.00 5.02
N LYS A 172 -19.89 -15.91 4.04
CA LYS A 172 -20.20 -17.34 4.26
C LYS A 172 -19.20 -18.00 5.19
N PHE A 173 -17.90 -17.73 4.97
CA PHE A 173 -16.82 -18.24 5.81
C PHE A 173 -16.94 -17.77 7.27
N THR A 174 -17.27 -16.50 7.52
CA THR A 174 -17.54 -15.99 8.86
C THR A 174 -18.68 -16.75 9.55
N ALA A 175 -19.71 -17.12 8.79
CA ALA A 175 -20.81 -17.94 9.33
C ALA A 175 -20.36 -19.39 9.63
N GLU A 176 -19.42 -19.95 8.85
CA GLU A 176 -18.80 -21.24 9.12
C GLU A 176 -17.95 -21.20 10.40
N LEU A 177 -17.13 -20.16 10.57
CA LEU A 177 -16.35 -19.93 11.79
C LEU A 177 -17.22 -19.85 13.05
N ALA A 178 -18.33 -19.11 12.97
CA ALA A 178 -19.27 -18.99 14.10
C ALA A 178 -19.87 -20.33 14.51
N LYS A 179 -20.22 -21.20 13.54
CA LYS A 179 -20.69 -22.57 13.82
C LYS A 179 -19.62 -23.46 14.44
N ALA A 180 -18.36 -23.20 14.13
CA ALA A 180 -17.19 -23.90 14.67
C ALA A 180 -16.69 -23.30 16.00
N ASN A 181 -17.36 -22.29 16.57
CA ASN A 181 -16.93 -21.51 17.73
C ASN A 181 -15.51 -20.92 17.57
N ARG A 182 -15.18 -20.43 16.37
CA ARG A 182 -13.89 -19.80 16.05
C ARG A 182 -14.07 -18.31 15.78
N PRO A 183 -13.13 -17.46 16.21
CA PRO A 183 -13.18 -16.05 15.92
C PRO A 183 -12.85 -15.77 14.44
N PRO A 184 -13.52 -14.79 13.82
CA PRO A 184 -13.12 -14.27 12.53
C PRO A 184 -11.82 -13.45 12.64
N ALA A 185 -11.18 -13.21 11.51
CA ALA A 185 -10.06 -12.28 11.43
C ALA A 185 -10.44 -10.88 11.93
N VAL A 186 -9.53 -10.26 12.69
CA VAL A 186 -9.70 -8.89 13.19
C VAL A 186 -8.85 -7.96 12.34
N ILE A 187 -9.50 -7.09 11.58
CA ILE A 187 -8.85 -6.08 10.75
C ILE A 187 -8.73 -4.79 11.55
N LYS A 188 -7.49 -4.29 11.71
CA LYS A 188 -7.24 -2.97 12.33
C LYS A 188 -7.80 -1.86 11.43
N PRO A 189 -8.34 -0.77 12.00
CA PRO A 189 -8.66 0.43 11.22
C PRO A 189 -7.42 0.94 10.46
N LYS A 190 -7.63 1.54 9.29
CA LYS A 190 -6.54 2.00 8.41
C LYS A 190 -5.58 2.95 9.12
N GLU A 191 -6.12 3.91 9.89
CA GLU A 191 -5.30 4.88 10.62
C GLU A 191 -4.41 4.24 11.70
N VAL A 192 -4.85 3.10 12.28
CA VAL A 192 -4.05 2.34 13.25
C VAL A 192 -2.96 1.56 12.52
N PHE A 193 -3.33 0.89 11.42
CA PHE A 193 -2.38 0.15 10.59
C PHE A 193 -1.24 1.05 10.08
N LEU A 194 -1.55 2.20 9.51
CA LEU A 194 -0.56 3.14 8.96
C LEU A 194 0.37 3.77 10.01
N LYS A 195 -0.06 3.86 11.26
CA LYS A 195 0.79 4.37 12.35
C LYS A 195 1.79 3.33 12.88
N GLU A 196 1.50 2.05 12.68
CA GLU A 196 2.32 0.94 13.17
C GLU A 196 3.23 0.36 12.06
N SER A 197 2.98 0.74 10.81
CA SER A 197 3.76 0.36 9.63
C SER A 197 4.93 1.30 9.40
#